data_923b671595949716b7e7dd8ce4ce8fdf
#
_entry.id   923b671595949716b7e7dd8ce4ce8fdf
#
_cell.length_a   1.000
_cell.length_b   1.000
_cell.length_c   1.000
_cell.angle_alpha   90.00
_cell.angle_beta   90.00
_cell.angle_gamma   90.00
#
_symmetry.space_group_name_H-M   'P 1'
#
loop_
_entity.id
_entity.type
_entity.pdbx_description
1 polymer ?
#
loop_
_entity_poly.entity_id
_entity_poly.type
_entity_poly.pdbx_seq_one_letter_code
_entity_poly.pdbx_strand_id
1 'polypeptide(L)' 'RKHANIRRAGERFELIDLGSLNGTYVNNNSIARATLNSGDEIQFGKFHMLFVQNIKKN' A
#
# COMPACT_ATOMS: atom_id res chain seq x y z
N ARG A 1 0.99 15.61 8.42
CA ARG A 1 1.85 15.31 7.27
C ARG A 1 1.55 13.94 6.72
N LYS A 2 1.37 13.86 5.42
CA LYS A 2 1.02 12.62 4.76
C LYS A 2 2.27 11.88 4.33
N HIS A 3 2.29 10.59 4.60
CA HIS A 3 3.38 9.73 4.20
C HIS A 3 3.07 9.08 2.86
N ALA A 4 1.85 8.59 2.74
CA ALA A 4 1.43 7.89 1.55
C ALA A 4 -0.08 7.98 1.43
N ASN A 5 -0.57 7.56 0.28
CA ASN A 5 -1.99 7.60 0.00
C ASN A 5 -2.41 6.29 -0.64
N ILE A 6 -3.58 5.79 -0.25
CA ILE A 6 -4.16 4.63 -0.88
C ILE A 6 -5.40 5.09 -1.61
N ARG A 7 -5.46 4.79 -2.90
CA ARG A 7 -6.62 5.18 -3.69
C ARG A 7 -7.22 3.96 -4.37
N ARG A 8 -8.49 4.02 -4.59
CA ARG A 8 -9.20 2.97 -5.28
C ARG A 8 -9.27 3.28 -6.77
N ALA A 9 -8.98 2.27 -7.58
CA ALA A 9 -9.07 2.39 -9.03
C ALA A 9 -9.81 1.16 -9.53
N GLY A 10 -11.11 1.31 -9.73
CA GLY A 10 -11.96 0.17 -10.08
C GLY A 10 -12.01 -0.81 -8.93
N GLU A 11 -11.62 -2.04 -9.19
CA GLU A 11 -11.60 -3.08 -8.16
C GLU A 11 -10.24 -3.23 -7.51
N ARG A 12 -9.34 -2.32 -7.84
CA ARG A 12 -7.98 -2.40 -7.32
C ARG A 12 -7.68 -1.21 -6.46
N PHE A 13 -6.65 -1.37 -5.63
CA PHE A 13 -6.19 -0.29 -4.78
C PHE A 13 -4.74 -0.02 -5.10
N GLU A 14 -4.37 1.26 -5.13
CA GLU A 14 -3.01 1.68 -5.38
C GLU A 14 -2.46 2.40 -4.17
N LEU A 15 -1.23 2.08 -3.84
CA LEU A 15 -0.49 2.76 -2.79
C LEU A 15 0.49 3.69 -3.45
N ILE A 16 0.47 4.95 -3.05
CA ILE A 16 1.32 5.97 -3.65
C ILE A 16 2.10 6.66 -2.55
N ASP A 17 3.42 6.62 -2.66
CA ASP A 17 4.27 7.32 -1.71
C ASP A 17 4.24 8.81 -2.03
N LEU A 18 4.09 9.62 -1.00
CA LEU A 18 3.97 11.06 -1.18
C LEU A 18 5.26 11.77 -0.80
N GLY A 19 6.38 11.21 -1.22
CA GLY A 19 7.67 11.82 -0.96
C GLY A 19 8.11 11.67 0.48
N SER A 20 7.81 10.52 1.07
CA SER A 20 8.17 10.30 2.46
C SER A 20 9.68 10.22 2.63
N LEU A 21 10.12 10.61 3.80
CA LEU A 21 11.53 10.62 4.09
C LEU A 21 12.11 9.21 4.21
N ASN A 22 11.35 8.33 4.82
CA ASN A 22 11.82 6.98 5.10
C ASN A 22 11.37 5.95 4.07
N GLY A 23 10.53 6.37 3.12
CA GLY A 23 10.07 5.48 2.08
C GLY A 23 8.86 4.66 2.47
N THR A 24 8.27 4.07 1.47
CA THR A 24 7.13 3.16 1.62
C THR A 24 7.53 1.86 0.95
N TYR A 25 7.22 0.75 1.61
CA TYR A 25 7.63 -0.56 1.14
C TYR A 25 6.42 -1.47 1.04
N VAL A 26 6.42 -2.29 0.00
CA VAL A 26 5.42 -3.34 -0.15
C VAL A 26 6.18 -4.65 -0.29
N ASN A 27 5.92 -5.57 0.64
CA ASN A 27 6.61 -6.86 0.68
C ASN A 27 8.12 -6.68 0.63
N ASN A 28 8.60 -5.70 1.40
CA ASN A 28 10.02 -5.37 1.54
C ASN A 28 10.64 -4.71 0.32
N ASN A 29 9.83 -4.28 -0.63
CA ASN A 29 10.33 -3.59 -1.81
C ASN A 29 9.95 -2.13 -1.73
N SER A 30 10.93 -1.25 -1.88
CA SER A 30 10.67 0.18 -1.90
C SER A 30 9.86 0.54 -3.14
N ILE A 31 8.79 1.30 -2.95
CA ILE A 31 7.92 1.65 -4.05
C ILE A 31 7.63 3.15 -4.04
N ALA A 32 7.44 3.70 -5.25
CA ALA A 32 6.84 5.01 -5.38
C ALA A 32 5.35 4.86 -5.56
N ARG A 33 4.94 3.76 -6.15
CA ARG A 33 3.55 3.47 -6.46
C ARG A 33 3.43 1.98 -6.69
N ALA A 34 2.39 1.39 -6.16
CA ALA A 34 2.18 -0.05 -6.31
C ALA A 34 0.70 -0.37 -6.28
N THR A 35 0.32 -1.36 -7.07
CA THR A 35 -1.02 -1.93 -6.98
C THR A 35 -1.01 -2.97 -5.88
N LEU A 36 -1.96 -2.87 -4.97
CA LEU A 36 -2.00 -3.74 -3.82
C LEU A 36 -2.83 -4.99 -4.09
N ASN A 37 -2.33 -6.10 -3.59
CA ASN A 37 -3.06 -7.35 -3.61
C ASN A 37 -3.31 -7.77 -2.17
N SER A 38 -4.42 -8.48 -1.96
CA SER A 38 -4.72 -8.95 -0.62
C SER A 38 -3.58 -9.81 -0.10
N GLY A 39 -3.15 -9.54 1.12
CA GLY A 39 -2.02 -10.22 1.71
C GLY A 39 -0.72 -9.47 1.60
N ASP A 40 -0.70 -8.33 0.90
CA ASP A 40 0.51 -7.54 0.79
C ASP A 40 0.84 -6.89 2.13
N GLU A 41 2.11 -6.92 2.45
CA GLU A 41 2.60 -6.30 3.66
C GLU A 41 3.13 -4.91 3.31
N ILE A 42 2.61 -3.89 3.99
CA ILE A 42 2.98 -2.50 3.74
C ILE A 42 3.76 -1.99 4.91
N GLN A 43 4.83 -1.27 4.64
CA GLN A 43 5.64 -0.70 5.69
C GLN A 43 5.81 0.80 5.47
N PHE A 44 5.47 1.57 6.49
CA PHE A 44 5.67 3.02 6.52
C PHE A 44 6.62 3.32 7.66
N GLY A 45 7.89 3.60 7.36
CA GLY A 45 8.85 3.83 8.42
C GLY A 45 8.92 2.65 9.37
N LYS A 46 8.48 2.85 10.61
CA LYS A 46 8.48 1.78 11.60
C LYS A 46 7.19 0.96 11.62
N PHE A 47 6.18 1.40 10.90
CA PHE A 47 4.87 0.78 11.00
C PHE A 47 4.69 -0.24 9.90
N HIS A 48 4.18 -1.39 10.29
CA HIS A 48 3.88 -2.49 9.38
C HIS A 48 2.38 -2.71 9.38
N MET A 49 1.83 -2.89 8.21
CA MET A 49 0.40 -3.11 8.04
C MET A 49 0.18 -4.21 7.03
N LEU A 50 -0.90 -4.91 7.19
CA LEU A 50 -1.28 -5.94 6.25
C LEU A 50 -2.48 -5.45 5.46
N PHE A 51 -2.38 -5.48 4.15
CA PHE A 51 -3.50 -5.11 3.29
C PHE A 51 -4.35 -6.33 3.03
N VAL A 52 -5.61 -6.25 3.39
CA VAL A 52 -6.53 -7.34 3.17
C VAL A 52 -7.72 -6.82 2.41
N GLN A 53 -8.06 -7.49 1.33
CA GLN A 53 -9.21 -7.13 0.54
C GLN A 53 -10.15 -8.31 0.50
N ASN A 54 -11.37 -8.08 0.92
CA ASN A 54 -12.37 -9.10 0.95
C ASN A 54 -13.19 -9.02 -0.31
N ILE A 55 -13.05 -9.99 -1.17
CA ILE A 55 -13.80 -10.01 -2.42
C ILE A 55 -14.92 -11.02 -2.27
N LYS A 56 -16.13 -10.50 -2.36
CA LYS A 56 -17.29 -11.35 -2.30
C LYS A 56 -17.58 -11.92 -3.65
N LYS A 57 -17.71 -13.21 -3.68
CA LYS A 57 -18.10 -13.89 -4.90
C LYS A 57 -19.42 -14.56 -4.73
N ASN A 58 -20.22 -14.49 -5.72
CA ASN A 58 -21.51 -15.16 -5.67
C ASN A 58 -21.64 -16.16 -6.77
#